data_05677e5a4e097a9a98c25efe21e64135
#
_entry.id   05677e5a4e097a9a98c25efe21e64135
#
_cell.length_a   1.000
_cell.length_b   1.000
_cell.length_c   1.000
_cell.angle_alpha   90.00
_cell.angle_beta   90.00
_cell.angle_gamma   90.00
#
_symmetry.space_group_name_H-M   'P 1'
#
loop_
_entity.id
_entity.type
_entity.pdbx_description
1 polymer ?
#
loop_
_entity_poly.entity_id
_entity_poly.type
_entity_poly.pdbx_seq_one_letter_code
_entity_poly.pdbx_strand_id
1 'polypeptide(L)'
;MWILTSPYFNHPRFIDLSGERVILASALFILASITDGLDGYLARRRGQITTMGTLLDPLADKLMITAAYITLVQLSPNMVNAWVAVIIIGREFLVSGLRSIASSAGFTIEASELGKFKMVVQIVSVVAAILALHWDYWDFRFFILPVRVIAHTAIWFMVAVSVISAVDYFVAFWKKIDKRVERRRRRLFVLSRRRKKAVQTAEADHPAKAQ
;
A
#
# COMPACT_ATOMS: atom_id res chain seq x y z
N MET A 1 1.34 -10.47 -16.44
CA MET A 1 1.77 -9.33 -17.27
C MET A 1 2.59 -9.77 -18.50
N TRP A 2 3.56 -10.68 -18.34
CA TRP A 2 4.31 -11.23 -19.49
C TRP A 2 3.41 -11.79 -20.62
N ILE A 3 2.29 -12.44 -20.26
CA ILE A 3 1.32 -12.97 -21.23
C ILE A 3 0.75 -11.89 -22.13
N LEU A 4 0.50 -10.68 -21.63
CA LEU A 4 -0.05 -9.58 -22.42
C LEU A 4 0.98 -8.94 -23.38
N THR A 5 2.27 -9.01 -23.04
CA THR A 5 3.35 -8.34 -23.80
C THR A 5 4.21 -9.30 -24.61
N SER A 6 4.01 -10.62 -24.48
CA SER A 6 4.86 -11.61 -25.13
C SER A 6 4.66 -11.66 -26.67
N PRO A 7 5.73 -11.55 -27.48
CA PRO A 7 5.64 -11.63 -28.93
C PRO A 7 5.25 -13.04 -29.43
N TYR A 8 5.42 -14.07 -28.61
CA TYR A 8 5.04 -15.45 -29.00
C TYR A 8 3.54 -15.62 -29.25
N PHE A 9 2.72 -14.77 -28.67
CA PHE A 9 1.27 -14.76 -28.88
C PHE A 9 0.82 -13.86 -30.04
N ASN A 10 1.71 -13.16 -30.73
CA ASN A 10 1.39 -12.32 -31.88
C ASN A 10 1.45 -13.08 -33.22
N HIS A 11 1.55 -14.41 -33.20
CA HIS A 11 1.49 -15.22 -34.41
C HIS A 11 0.10 -15.14 -35.06
N PRO A 12 -0.04 -15.08 -36.42
CA PRO A 12 -1.33 -14.95 -37.10
C PRO A 12 -2.40 -15.96 -36.70
N ARG A 13 -2.01 -17.17 -36.26
CA ARG A 13 -2.92 -18.21 -35.72
C ARG A 13 -3.53 -17.86 -34.36
N PHE A 14 -2.99 -16.86 -33.65
CA PHE A 14 -3.45 -16.44 -32.30
C PHE A 14 -4.13 -15.07 -32.30
N ILE A 15 -4.40 -14.47 -33.47
CA ILE A 15 -5.05 -13.16 -33.57
C ILE A 15 -6.46 -13.20 -32.98
N ASP A 16 -7.20 -14.32 -33.14
CA ASP A 16 -8.51 -14.54 -32.52
C ASP A 16 -8.46 -14.81 -31.01
N LEU A 17 -7.26 -15.06 -30.45
CA LEU A 17 -7.04 -15.34 -29.02
C LEU A 17 -6.77 -14.10 -28.18
N SER A 18 -6.89 -12.89 -28.72
CA SER A 18 -6.62 -11.66 -27.96
C SER A 18 -7.52 -11.54 -26.73
N GLY A 19 -8.79 -11.90 -26.83
CA GLY A 19 -9.73 -11.96 -25.71
C GLY A 19 -9.39 -13.03 -24.68
N GLU A 20 -8.97 -14.21 -25.11
CA GLU A 20 -8.56 -15.32 -24.23
C GLU A 20 -7.33 -14.95 -23.41
N ARG A 21 -6.36 -14.24 -23.99
CA ARG A 21 -5.18 -13.75 -23.26
C ARG A 21 -5.56 -12.78 -22.15
N VAL A 22 -6.49 -11.89 -22.43
CA VAL A 22 -6.98 -10.90 -21.47
C VAL A 22 -7.72 -11.60 -20.33
N ILE A 23 -8.57 -12.59 -20.64
CA ILE A 23 -9.24 -13.41 -19.62
C ILE A 23 -8.20 -14.19 -18.80
N LEU A 24 -7.25 -14.85 -19.45
CA LEU A 24 -6.21 -15.61 -18.77
C LEU A 24 -5.35 -14.72 -17.87
N ALA A 25 -4.93 -13.56 -18.36
CA ALA A 25 -4.16 -12.59 -17.58
C ALA A 25 -4.94 -12.07 -16.37
N SER A 26 -6.23 -11.77 -16.53
CA SER A 26 -7.13 -11.35 -15.46
C SER A 26 -7.30 -12.49 -14.42
N ALA A 27 -7.55 -13.71 -14.88
CA ALA A 27 -7.72 -14.87 -14.01
C ALA A 27 -6.43 -15.16 -13.21
N LEU A 28 -5.28 -15.14 -13.85
CA LEU A 28 -3.99 -15.35 -13.18
C LEU A 28 -3.68 -14.22 -12.19
N PHE A 29 -4.01 -12.98 -12.50
CA PHE A 29 -3.84 -11.85 -11.58
C PHE A 29 -4.74 -12.01 -10.34
N ILE A 30 -6.00 -12.40 -10.53
CA ILE A 30 -6.94 -12.67 -9.43
C ILE A 30 -6.43 -13.84 -8.58
N LEU A 31 -6.06 -14.96 -9.21
CA LEU A 31 -5.55 -16.14 -8.49
C LEU A 31 -4.30 -15.79 -7.69
N ALA A 32 -3.34 -15.08 -8.28
CA ALA A 32 -2.14 -14.63 -7.58
C ALA A 32 -2.49 -13.75 -6.38
N SER A 33 -3.42 -12.81 -6.54
CA SER A 33 -3.87 -11.93 -5.44
C SER A 33 -4.57 -12.68 -4.31
N ILE A 34 -5.37 -13.70 -4.63
CA ILE A 34 -6.03 -14.56 -3.64
C ILE A 34 -5.01 -15.43 -2.91
N THR A 35 -4.09 -16.04 -3.66
CA THR A 35 -3.06 -16.93 -3.09
C THR A 35 -2.17 -16.17 -2.11
N ASP A 36 -1.71 -14.99 -2.48
CA ASP A 36 -0.91 -14.11 -1.61
C ASP A 36 -1.65 -13.80 -0.29
N GLY A 37 -2.93 -13.42 -0.38
CA GLY A 37 -3.76 -13.19 0.80
C GLY A 37 -3.97 -14.43 1.69
N LEU A 38 -4.11 -15.61 1.07
CA LEU A 38 -4.27 -16.89 1.77
C LEU A 38 -2.98 -17.35 2.44
N ASP A 39 -1.84 -17.22 1.77
CA ASP A 39 -0.54 -17.62 2.31
C ASP A 39 -0.19 -16.82 3.55
N GLY A 40 -0.39 -15.49 3.52
CA GLY A 40 -0.23 -14.64 4.69
C GLY A 40 -1.19 -14.97 5.84
N TYR A 41 -2.44 -15.36 5.54
CA TYR A 41 -3.40 -15.80 6.56
C TYR A 41 -3.01 -17.16 7.18
N LEU A 42 -2.66 -18.15 6.37
CA LEU A 42 -2.28 -19.49 6.81
C LEU A 42 -0.99 -19.48 7.61
N ALA A 43 0.03 -18.73 7.19
CA ALA A 43 1.29 -18.59 7.92
C ALA A 43 1.07 -18.03 9.34
N ARG A 44 0.23 -16.99 9.46
CA ARG A 44 -0.14 -16.45 10.77
C ARG A 44 -0.90 -17.45 11.63
N ARG A 45 -1.84 -18.21 11.06
CA ARG A 45 -2.65 -19.19 11.79
C ARG A 45 -1.82 -20.39 12.27
N ARG A 46 -0.80 -20.79 11.50
CA ARG A 46 0.07 -21.93 11.83
C ARG A 46 1.28 -21.55 12.70
N GLY A 47 1.47 -20.27 13.00
CA GLY A 47 2.64 -19.79 13.75
C GLY A 47 3.98 -19.99 13.02
N GLN A 48 3.95 -20.27 11.72
CA GLN A 48 5.13 -20.49 10.87
C GLN A 48 5.59 -19.15 10.24
N ILE A 49 5.86 -18.18 11.09
CA ILE A 49 6.30 -16.86 10.63
C ILE A 49 7.83 -16.89 10.52
N THR A 50 8.35 -16.91 9.28
CA THR A 50 9.78 -16.79 9.04
C THR A 50 10.16 -15.31 8.87
N THR A 51 11.36 -14.94 9.31
CA THR A 51 11.88 -13.57 9.15
C THR A 51 11.93 -13.17 7.66
N MET A 52 12.30 -14.13 6.78
CA MET A 52 12.30 -13.91 5.33
C MET A 52 10.90 -13.71 4.77
N GLY A 53 9.90 -14.49 5.18
CA GLY A 53 8.51 -14.34 4.74
C GLY A 53 7.96 -12.97 5.11
N THR A 54 8.14 -12.52 6.35
CA THR A 54 7.66 -11.19 6.79
C THR A 54 8.29 -10.02 6.05
N LEU A 55 9.47 -10.21 5.43
CA LEU A 55 10.13 -9.20 4.61
C LEU A 55 9.70 -9.29 3.15
N LEU A 56 9.58 -10.52 2.61
CA LEU A 56 9.30 -10.76 1.19
C LEU A 56 7.84 -10.55 0.81
N ASP A 57 6.88 -10.92 1.68
CA ASP A 57 5.45 -10.78 1.40
C ASP A 57 5.06 -9.32 1.05
N PRO A 58 5.38 -8.30 1.88
CA PRO A 58 5.04 -6.92 1.54
C PRO A 58 5.78 -6.39 0.31
N LEU A 59 6.89 -7.00 -0.07
CA LEU A 59 7.65 -6.62 -1.26
C LEU A 59 7.05 -7.22 -2.52
N ALA A 60 6.72 -8.52 -2.48
CA ALA A 60 6.11 -9.24 -3.59
C ALA A 60 4.76 -8.64 -4.00
N ASP A 61 3.88 -8.34 -3.03
CA ASP A 61 2.60 -7.69 -3.25
C ASP A 61 2.76 -6.36 -4.01
N LYS A 62 3.69 -5.52 -3.57
CA LYS A 62 3.97 -4.24 -4.24
C LYS A 62 4.55 -4.40 -5.63
N LEU A 63 5.44 -5.37 -5.84
CA LEU A 63 6.01 -5.64 -7.16
C LEU A 63 4.94 -6.12 -8.14
N MET A 64 4.02 -6.98 -7.71
CA MET A 64 2.91 -7.46 -8.53
C MET A 64 2.02 -6.30 -9.00
N ILE A 65 1.61 -5.44 -8.09
CA ILE A 65 0.77 -4.27 -8.40
C ILE A 65 1.53 -3.26 -9.27
N THR A 66 2.80 -2.99 -8.95
CA THR A 66 3.65 -2.09 -9.75
C THR A 66 3.79 -2.59 -11.19
N ALA A 67 4.09 -3.88 -11.37
CA ALA A 67 4.18 -4.51 -12.69
C ALA A 67 2.85 -4.41 -13.45
N ALA A 68 1.72 -4.59 -12.76
CA ALA A 68 0.40 -4.46 -13.36
C ALA A 68 0.15 -3.05 -13.91
N TYR A 69 0.36 -2.01 -13.11
CA TYR A 69 0.14 -0.63 -13.55
C TYR A 69 1.12 -0.19 -14.64
N ILE A 70 2.40 -0.55 -14.55
CA ILE A 70 3.38 -0.24 -15.59
C ILE A 70 2.98 -0.87 -16.93
N THR A 71 2.55 -2.15 -16.92
CA THR A 71 2.09 -2.83 -18.12
C THR A 71 0.83 -2.18 -18.67
N LEU A 72 -0.13 -1.78 -17.84
CA LEU A 72 -1.34 -1.09 -18.26
C LEU A 72 -1.04 0.28 -18.89
N VAL A 73 -0.10 1.05 -18.33
CA VAL A 73 0.37 2.31 -18.94
C VAL A 73 0.95 2.07 -20.33
N GLN A 74 1.72 1.00 -20.52
CA GLN A 74 2.31 0.64 -21.79
C GLN A 74 1.26 0.22 -22.83
N LEU A 75 0.27 -0.59 -22.43
CA LEU A 75 -0.72 -1.17 -23.34
C LEU A 75 -1.89 -0.23 -23.63
N SER A 76 -2.28 0.61 -22.68
CA SER A 76 -3.41 1.53 -22.81
C SER A 76 -3.17 2.85 -22.08
N PRO A 77 -2.30 3.72 -22.61
CA PRO A 77 -1.95 5.00 -22.00
C PRO A 77 -3.14 5.96 -21.87
N ASN A 78 -4.16 5.80 -22.74
CA ASN A 78 -5.40 6.58 -22.68
C ASN A 78 -6.30 6.19 -21.49
N MET A 79 -6.17 4.98 -20.99
CA MET A 79 -6.95 4.48 -19.85
C MET A 79 -6.19 4.65 -18.54
N VAL A 80 -4.93 4.21 -18.51
CA VAL A 80 -4.04 4.34 -17.37
C VAL A 80 -2.90 5.27 -17.75
N ASN A 81 -3.06 6.54 -17.42
CA ASN A 81 -2.02 7.54 -17.66
C ASN A 81 -0.81 7.30 -16.74
N ALA A 82 0.39 7.64 -17.20
CA ALA A 82 1.62 7.49 -16.41
C ALA A 82 1.53 8.17 -15.03
N TRP A 83 0.90 9.34 -14.94
CA TRP A 83 0.68 10.04 -13.67
C TRP A 83 -0.19 9.26 -12.69
N VAL A 84 -1.21 8.55 -13.16
CA VAL A 84 -2.05 7.67 -12.35
C VAL A 84 -1.21 6.57 -11.71
N ALA A 85 -0.36 5.92 -12.51
CA ALA A 85 0.54 4.89 -12.02
C ALA A 85 1.52 5.45 -10.98
N VAL A 86 2.11 6.62 -11.24
CA VAL A 86 3.03 7.28 -10.29
C VAL A 86 2.35 7.58 -8.97
N ILE A 87 1.12 8.09 -8.96
CA ILE A 87 0.38 8.39 -7.72
C ILE A 87 0.10 7.11 -6.95
N ILE A 88 -0.39 6.06 -7.61
CA ILE A 88 -0.76 4.81 -6.93
C ILE A 88 0.47 4.10 -6.39
N ILE A 89 1.52 3.94 -7.19
CA ILE A 89 2.77 3.27 -6.82
C ILE A 89 3.52 4.10 -5.76
N GLY A 90 3.67 5.39 -6.00
CA GLY A 90 4.36 6.31 -5.08
C GLY A 90 3.74 6.32 -3.69
N ARG A 91 2.40 6.31 -3.61
CA ARG A 91 1.69 6.19 -2.35
C ARG A 91 2.00 4.86 -1.63
N GLU A 92 2.08 3.74 -2.35
CA GLU A 92 2.40 2.43 -1.75
C GLU A 92 3.76 2.46 -1.05
N PHE A 93 4.76 3.02 -1.73
CA PHE A 93 6.11 3.14 -1.18
C PHE A 93 6.16 4.15 -0.04
N LEU A 94 5.49 5.31 -0.19
CA LEU A 94 5.46 6.36 0.84
C LEU A 94 4.87 5.83 2.15
N VAL A 95 3.68 5.22 2.11
CA VAL A 95 3.02 4.71 3.32
C VAL A 95 3.84 3.57 3.95
N SER A 96 4.49 2.74 3.14
CA SER A 96 5.34 1.66 3.65
C SER A 96 6.63 2.20 4.30
N GLY A 97 7.22 3.23 3.71
CA GLY A 97 8.36 3.93 4.29
C GLY A 97 8.00 4.58 5.63
N LEU A 98 6.88 5.28 5.70
CA LEU A 98 6.38 5.87 6.95
C LEU A 98 6.10 4.81 8.02
N ARG A 99 5.57 3.65 7.64
CA ARG A 99 5.35 2.53 8.56
C ARG A 99 6.66 1.96 9.09
N SER A 100 7.66 1.81 8.23
CA SER A 100 8.99 1.35 8.63
C SER A 100 9.66 2.32 9.60
N ILE A 101 9.60 3.63 9.32
CA ILE A 101 10.10 4.67 10.22
C ILE A 101 9.36 4.67 11.56
N ALA A 102 8.04 4.53 11.55
CA ALA A 102 7.25 4.44 12.78
C ALA A 102 7.67 3.24 13.63
N SER A 103 7.81 2.07 13.01
CA SER A 103 8.24 0.83 13.65
C SER A 103 9.64 0.95 14.26
N SER A 104 10.63 1.47 13.52
CA SER A 104 11.99 1.71 14.03
C SER A 104 12.02 2.76 15.16
N ALA A 105 11.11 3.72 15.14
CA ALA A 105 10.92 4.68 16.22
C ALA A 105 10.13 4.09 17.42
N GLY A 106 9.73 2.80 17.38
CA GLY A 106 9.06 2.10 18.48
C GLY A 106 7.60 2.51 18.69
N PHE A 107 6.88 2.87 17.62
CA PHE A 107 5.43 3.03 17.65
C PHE A 107 4.79 2.44 16.39
N THR A 108 3.60 1.91 16.52
CA THR A 108 2.82 1.37 15.42
C THR A 108 1.72 2.36 15.04
N ILE A 109 1.50 2.52 13.75
CA ILE A 109 0.30 3.20 13.24
C ILE A 109 -0.66 2.10 12.86
N GLU A 110 -1.81 2.05 13.53
CA GLU A 110 -2.86 1.08 13.23
C GLU A 110 -3.31 1.27 11.77
N ALA A 111 -3.40 0.15 11.05
CA ALA A 111 -3.99 0.15 9.72
C ALA A 111 -5.47 0.50 9.87
N SER A 112 -5.89 1.62 9.28
CA SER A 112 -7.30 1.96 9.22
C SER A 112 -8.06 0.89 8.40
N GLU A 113 -9.35 0.71 8.63
CA GLU A 113 -10.22 -0.15 7.79
C GLU A 113 -10.15 0.22 6.31
N LEU A 114 -9.83 1.48 6.00
CA LEU A 114 -9.51 1.97 4.65
C LEU A 114 -8.36 1.20 3.98
N GLY A 115 -7.43 0.63 4.75
CA GLY A 115 -6.33 -0.18 4.21
C GLY A 115 -6.79 -1.49 3.57
N LYS A 116 -7.79 -2.16 4.16
CA LYS A 116 -8.37 -3.39 3.61
C LYS A 116 -9.22 -3.09 2.38
N PHE A 117 -10.08 -2.08 2.48
CA PHE A 117 -10.93 -1.63 1.39
C PHE A 117 -10.12 -1.24 0.15
N LYS A 118 -9.02 -0.51 0.35
CA LYS A 118 -8.10 -0.11 -0.71
C LYS A 118 -7.56 -1.32 -1.50
N MET A 119 -7.15 -2.40 -0.82
CA MET A 119 -6.61 -3.58 -1.49
C MET A 119 -7.63 -4.19 -2.46
N VAL A 120 -8.89 -4.30 -2.04
CA VAL A 120 -9.98 -4.78 -2.90
C VAL A 120 -10.19 -3.85 -4.09
N VAL A 121 -10.29 -2.54 -3.86
CA VAL A 121 -10.46 -1.54 -4.94
C VAL A 121 -9.31 -1.59 -5.93
N GLN A 122 -8.09 -1.81 -5.45
CA GLN A 122 -6.90 -1.90 -6.28
C GLN A 122 -6.92 -3.14 -7.20
N ILE A 123 -7.28 -4.30 -6.67
CA ILE A 123 -7.43 -5.52 -7.46
C ILE A 123 -8.54 -5.34 -8.51
N VAL A 124 -9.70 -4.82 -8.09
CA VAL A 124 -10.84 -4.58 -8.98
C VAL A 124 -10.46 -3.60 -10.10
N SER A 125 -9.76 -2.50 -9.79
CA SER A 125 -9.36 -1.52 -10.81
C SER A 125 -8.38 -2.08 -11.83
N VAL A 126 -7.41 -2.92 -11.40
CA VAL A 126 -6.47 -3.58 -12.30
C VAL A 126 -7.18 -4.59 -13.18
N VAL A 127 -8.04 -5.45 -12.61
CA VAL A 127 -8.80 -6.44 -13.38
C VAL A 127 -9.72 -5.78 -14.40
N ALA A 128 -10.46 -4.75 -13.98
CA ALA A 128 -11.32 -3.98 -14.90
C ALA A 128 -10.52 -3.35 -16.03
N ALA A 129 -9.33 -2.79 -15.73
CA ALA A 129 -8.45 -2.21 -16.74
C ALA A 129 -7.90 -3.26 -17.70
N ILE A 130 -7.54 -4.46 -17.22
CA ILE A 130 -7.11 -5.56 -18.09
C ILE A 130 -8.25 -6.01 -19.01
N LEU A 131 -9.46 -6.18 -18.49
CA LEU A 131 -10.63 -6.56 -19.30
C LEU A 131 -10.95 -5.52 -20.38
N ALA A 132 -10.83 -4.25 -20.04
CA ALA A 132 -11.08 -3.14 -20.96
C ALA A 132 -9.98 -2.96 -22.04
N LEU A 133 -8.88 -3.75 -22.02
CA LEU A 133 -7.92 -3.80 -23.14
C LEU A 133 -8.51 -4.43 -24.40
N HIS A 134 -9.52 -5.28 -24.25
CA HIS A 134 -10.13 -6.00 -25.37
C HIS A 134 -11.59 -5.64 -25.58
N TRP A 135 -12.37 -5.47 -24.47
CA TRP A 135 -13.80 -5.18 -24.54
C TRP A 135 -14.10 -3.75 -24.15
N ASP A 136 -14.74 -3.02 -25.08
CA ASP A 136 -15.32 -1.70 -24.75
C ASP A 136 -16.65 -1.87 -24.01
N TYR A 137 -17.43 -2.89 -24.38
CA TYR A 137 -18.71 -3.24 -23.76
C TYR A 137 -18.97 -4.74 -23.84
N TRP A 138 -19.75 -5.27 -22.90
CA TRP A 138 -20.32 -6.62 -22.95
C TRP A 138 -21.81 -6.53 -23.17
N ASP A 139 -22.30 -7.24 -24.20
CA ASP A 139 -23.71 -7.34 -24.49
C ASP A 139 -24.29 -8.63 -23.85
N PHE A 140 -25.08 -8.44 -22.80
CA PHE A 140 -25.79 -9.50 -22.09
C PHE A 140 -27.26 -9.51 -22.50
N ARG A 141 -27.61 -9.50 -23.78
CA ARG A 141 -28.97 -9.62 -24.29
C ARG A 141 -30.06 -8.79 -23.57
N PHE A 142 -29.95 -8.56 -22.27
CA PHE A 142 -30.86 -7.78 -21.43
C PHE A 142 -30.29 -6.41 -21.06
N PHE A 143 -28.98 -6.25 -21.03
CA PHE A 143 -28.29 -4.98 -20.75
C PHE A 143 -26.89 -4.95 -21.36
N ILE A 144 -26.43 -3.78 -21.68
CA ILE A 144 -25.07 -3.53 -22.19
C ILE A 144 -24.21 -3.03 -21.02
N LEU A 145 -23.14 -3.75 -20.70
CA LEU A 145 -22.20 -3.37 -19.65
C LEU A 145 -21.04 -2.59 -20.29
N PRO A 146 -20.88 -1.28 -20.01
CA PRO A 146 -19.81 -0.48 -20.56
C PRO A 146 -18.50 -0.75 -19.79
N VAL A 147 -17.78 -1.80 -20.17
CA VAL A 147 -16.55 -2.27 -19.48
C VAL A 147 -15.50 -1.17 -19.41
N ARG A 148 -15.31 -0.43 -20.49
CA ARG A 148 -14.34 0.67 -20.56
C ARG A 148 -14.67 1.82 -19.61
N VAL A 149 -15.94 2.19 -19.48
CA VAL A 149 -16.38 3.23 -18.54
C VAL A 149 -16.19 2.78 -17.11
N ILE A 150 -16.54 1.51 -16.80
CA ILE A 150 -16.35 0.91 -15.49
C ILE A 150 -14.86 0.90 -15.11
N ALA A 151 -13.99 0.47 -16.02
CA ALA A 151 -12.56 0.44 -15.80
C ALA A 151 -12.00 1.85 -15.53
N HIS A 152 -12.39 2.83 -16.33
CA HIS A 152 -11.97 4.22 -16.15
C HIS A 152 -12.42 4.79 -14.81
N THR A 153 -13.68 4.56 -14.45
CA THR A 153 -14.24 4.98 -13.15
C THR A 153 -13.53 4.29 -11.98
N ALA A 154 -13.28 2.97 -12.09
CA ALA A 154 -12.56 2.22 -11.06
C ALA A 154 -11.12 2.72 -10.85
N ILE A 155 -10.41 3.08 -11.93
CA ILE A 155 -9.05 3.65 -11.85
C ILE A 155 -9.07 5.00 -11.14
N TRP A 156 -9.96 5.92 -11.52
CA TRP A 156 -10.05 7.23 -10.88
C TRP A 156 -10.53 7.13 -9.43
N PHE A 157 -11.44 6.21 -9.14
CA PHE A 157 -11.84 5.90 -7.78
C PHE A 157 -10.65 5.38 -6.96
N MET A 158 -9.83 4.49 -7.53
CA MET A 158 -8.59 4.01 -6.89
C MET A 158 -7.61 5.15 -6.63
N VAL A 159 -7.43 6.09 -7.56
CA VAL A 159 -6.61 7.29 -7.36
C VAL A 159 -7.11 8.10 -6.17
N ALA A 160 -8.42 8.38 -6.12
CA ALA A 160 -9.02 9.14 -5.02
C ALA A 160 -8.79 8.43 -3.66
N VAL A 161 -9.09 7.14 -3.58
CA VAL A 161 -8.86 6.32 -2.37
C VAL A 161 -7.37 6.30 -1.99
N SER A 162 -6.47 6.22 -2.98
CA SER A 162 -5.03 6.27 -2.74
C SER A 162 -4.59 7.59 -2.10
N VAL A 163 -5.02 8.72 -2.65
CA VAL A 163 -4.66 10.04 -2.14
C VAL A 163 -5.22 10.26 -0.74
N ILE A 164 -6.51 9.99 -0.53
CA ILE A 164 -7.16 10.13 0.79
C ILE A 164 -6.43 9.28 1.83
N SER A 165 -6.15 8.02 1.51
CA SER A 165 -5.46 7.11 2.41
C SER A 165 -4.01 7.54 2.70
N ALA A 166 -3.31 8.15 1.74
CA ALA A 166 -1.96 8.68 1.95
C ALA A 166 -1.98 9.88 2.92
N VAL A 167 -2.91 10.81 2.71
CA VAL A 167 -3.07 11.99 3.56
C VAL A 167 -3.46 11.59 5.00
N ASP A 168 -4.42 10.68 5.15
CA ASP A 168 -4.84 10.19 6.46
C ASP A 168 -3.66 9.54 7.23
N TYR A 169 -2.89 8.71 6.53
CA TYR A 169 -1.72 8.06 7.11
C TYR A 169 -0.63 9.07 7.52
N PHE A 170 -0.38 10.06 6.67
CA PHE A 170 0.58 11.12 6.93
C PHE A 170 0.18 11.97 8.15
N VAL A 171 -1.08 12.37 8.24
CA VAL A 171 -1.62 13.12 9.39
C VAL A 171 -1.52 12.30 10.68
N ALA A 172 -1.88 11.01 10.62
CA ALA A 172 -1.77 10.11 11.77
C ALA A 172 -0.32 9.95 12.25
N PHE A 173 0.63 9.85 11.31
CA PHE A 173 2.06 9.79 11.59
C PHE A 173 2.56 11.04 12.31
N TRP A 174 2.27 12.25 11.79
CA TRP A 174 2.66 13.51 12.41
C TRP A 174 2.08 13.69 13.81
N LYS A 175 0.79 13.44 13.99
CA LYS A 175 0.14 13.50 15.30
C LYS A 175 0.81 12.60 16.36
N LYS A 176 1.29 11.42 15.95
CA LYS A 176 2.00 10.50 16.88
C LYS A 176 3.41 10.99 17.20
N ILE A 177 4.12 11.55 16.23
CA ILE A 177 5.44 12.16 16.45
C ILE A 177 5.33 13.33 17.44
N ASP A 178 4.43 14.27 17.19
CA ASP A 178 4.25 15.47 18.04
C ASP A 178 3.97 15.08 19.49
N LYS A 179 3.03 14.17 19.71
CA LYS A 179 2.72 13.66 21.05
C LYS A 179 3.94 13.02 21.74
N ARG A 180 4.82 12.38 20.98
CA ARG A 180 6.03 11.74 21.52
C ARG A 180 7.09 12.76 21.89
N VAL A 181 7.30 13.75 21.03
CA VAL A 181 8.23 14.88 21.31
C VAL A 181 7.81 15.63 22.56
N GLU A 182 6.51 15.95 22.68
CA GLU A 182 5.98 16.59 23.88
C GLU A 182 6.18 15.76 25.15
N ARG A 183 5.89 14.44 25.11
CA ARG A 183 6.10 13.54 26.24
C ARG A 183 7.57 13.48 26.66
N ARG A 184 8.49 13.43 25.68
CA ARG A 184 9.93 13.45 25.95
C ARG A 184 10.35 14.77 26.60
N ARG A 185 9.87 15.89 26.08
CA ARG A 185 10.12 17.24 26.62
C ARG A 185 9.64 17.39 28.06
N ARG A 186 8.41 16.91 28.34
CA ARG A 186 7.85 16.91 29.72
C ARG A 186 8.66 16.05 30.67
N ARG A 187 9.09 14.86 30.25
CA ARG A 187 9.95 13.98 31.08
C ARG A 187 11.30 14.63 31.39
N LEU A 188 11.96 15.22 30.43
CA LEU A 188 13.22 15.92 30.64
C LEU A 188 13.06 17.11 31.59
N PHE A 189 11.98 17.86 31.45
CA PHE A 189 11.67 18.98 32.35
C PHE A 189 11.45 18.52 33.79
N VAL A 190 10.70 17.45 34.01
CA VAL A 190 10.46 16.89 35.34
C VAL A 190 11.78 16.37 35.96
N LEU A 191 12.61 15.68 35.17
CA LEU A 191 13.89 15.19 35.65
C LEU A 191 14.86 16.32 36.00
N SER A 192 14.94 17.37 35.19
CA SER A 192 15.76 18.54 35.48
C SER A 192 15.33 19.27 36.77
N ARG A 193 14.00 19.36 36.98
CA ARG A 193 13.46 19.97 38.20
C ARG A 193 13.74 19.13 39.46
N ARG A 194 13.65 17.78 39.35
CA ARG A 194 14.02 16.87 40.43
C ARG A 194 15.52 16.97 40.78
N ARG A 195 16.37 17.02 39.75
CA ARG A 195 17.82 17.17 39.94
C ARG A 195 18.18 18.49 40.62
N LYS A 196 17.57 19.61 40.23
CA LYS A 196 17.76 20.90 40.87
C LYS A 196 17.33 20.88 42.34
N LYS A 197 16.18 20.27 42.67
CA LYS A 197 15.75 20.13 44.08
C LYS A 197 16.70 19.26 44.90
N ALA A 198 17.18 18.15 44.35
CA ALA A 198 18.14 17.28 45.05
C ALA A 198 19.47 17.98 45.33
N VAL A 199 19.97 18.80 44.42
CA VAL A 199 21.18 19.61 44.64
C VAL A 199 20.94 20.65 45.72
N GLN A 200 19.83 21.38 45.69
CA GLN A 200 19.49 22.37 46.71
C GLN A 200 19.32 21.74 48.12
N THR A 201 18.76 20.54 48.21
CA THR A 201 18.62 19.82 49.48
C THR A 201 19.98 19.35 50.00
N ALA A 202 20.87 18.88 49.14
CA ALA A 202 22.21 18.46 49.48
C ALA A 202 23.10 19.63 49.95
N GLU A 203 22.95 20.82 49.32
CA GLU A 203 23.62 22.06 49.72
C GLU A 203 23.11 22.60 51.06
N ALA A 204 21.81 22.45 51.34
CA ALA A 204 21.19 22.85 52.61
C ALA A 204 21.59 21.96 53.79
N ASP A 205 21.88 20.67 53.53
CA ASP A 205 22.26 19.68 54.57
C ASP A 205 23.77 19.70 54.89
N HIS A 206 24.58 20.49 54.17
CA HIS A 206 26.01 20.68 54.42
C HIS A 206 26.46 22.15 54.63
N PRO A 207 25.79 22.91 55.54
CA PRO A 207 26.24 24.29 55.83
C PRO A 207 27.39 24.39 56.87
N ALA A 208 27.93 23.29 57.37
CA ALA A 208 28.79 23.35 58.60
C ALA A 208 30.13 22.58 58.52
N LYS A 209 30.83 22.59 57.39
CA LYS A 209 32.24 22.09 57.36
C LYS A 209 33.20 23.02 56.65
N ALA A 210 33.03 24.33 56.86
CA ALA A 210 34.01 25.33 56.43
C ALA A 210 34.19 26.37 57.58
N GLN A 211 34.70 25.90 58.73
CA GLN A 211 35.43 26.70 59.71
C GLN A 211 36.57 25.88 60.26
#